data_b5bc649e0bfbbb0d816e48c035626b6b
#
_entry.id   b5bc649e0bfbbb0d816e48c035626b6b
#
_cell.length_a   1.000
_cell.length_b   1.000
_cell.length_c   1.000
_cell.angle_alpha   90.00
_cell.angle_beta   90.00
_cell.angle_gamma   90.00
#
_symmetry.space_group_name_H-M   'P 1'
#
loop_
_entity.id
_entity.type
_entity.pdbx_description
1 polymer ?
#
loop_
_entity_poly.entity_id
_entity_poly.type
_entity_poly.pdbx_seq_one_letter_code
_entity_poly.pdbx_strand_id
1 'polypeptide(L)'
;MEFREEGEVEPVSPTGQYFNSSILSVAILAVLEFELPINDSQALSLLQDVFLPINPRFSSIMVSDNVDQKKQWKRVEVKLEDHVHVPIFPSKMSPESYDEYFDDYISNIAAEKLPQNRPLWEIHILKYPTSHAAGTLIFKLHHALGDGYSLMGALLSCLQSAQNPSVPLTFPSLKSSGPQTTHKTKIVSQFFSSVFQTVSDFSWSILKSNFVEDDRTPIRSGEDGVEFRPITLSTLTFSIDEIKRIKNKLGVTTNDVIAGIIFLGTRIYMQEVTKKSSNEHCTALVLLNTRNIEGYMPINEMIEPNNDEMSWGNQFGFLHVSVPKSTKISNPLDFVWEAQKIIKKKRSSAAGYLTSWLLDVLKKFRGPEGAARYIHGTLKNSSMTISNMIGPVEQMALANQPVCGFYYMVVGPPQCLTITALSYMGKLRVAFGAEKGFIDSHKLKASMQNAFGVILEASYQIPPAKAA
;
A
#
# COMPACT_ATOMS: atom_id res chain seq x y z
N MET A 1 -17.91 -20.08 19.30
CA MET A 1 -17.62 -19.88 17.89
C MET A 1 -18.20 -21.07 17.18
N GLU A 2 -19.41 -20.95 16.63
CA GLU A 2 -20.02 -22.05 15.86
C GLU A 2 -19.25 -22.20 14.56
N PHE A 3 -18.63 -23.36 14.37
CA PHE A 3 -18.04 -23.74 13.11
C PHE A 3 -19.19 -23.89 12.10
N ARG A 4 -19.25 -23.00 11.10
CA ARG A 4 -20.15 -23.18 9.96
C ARG A 4 -19.80 -24.52 9.29
N GLU A 5 -20.82 -25.33 9.02
CA GLU A 5 -20.68 -26.66 8.44
C GLU A 5 -19.96 -26.65 7.08
N GLU A 6 -19.30 -27.76 6.76
CA GLU A 6 -18.71 -28.03 5.43
C GLU A 6 -19.79 -27.86 4.36
N GLY A 7 -19.76 -26.72 3.65
CA GLY A 7 -20.72 -26.44 2.57
C GLY A 7 -21.13 -24.99 2.42
N GLU A 8 -20.90 -24.13 3.42
CA GLU A 8 -21.25 -22.69 3.29
C GLU A 8 -20.27 -21.98 2.32
N VAL A 9 -20.83 -21.55 1.21
CA VAL A 9 -20.14 -20.83 0.15
C VAL A 9 -20.36 -19.35 0.33
N GLU A 10 -19.28 -18.61 0.62
CA GLU A 10 -19.34 -17.14 0.75
C GLU A 10 -19.12 -16.50 -0.64
N PRO A 11 -19.99 -15.55 -1.08
CA PRO A 11 -19.76 -14.86 -2.34
C PRO A 11 -18.48 -14.01 -2.28
N VAL A 12 -17.66 -14.09 -3.34
CA VAL A 12 -16.47 -13.22 -3.44
C VAL A 12 -16.93 -11.79 -3.62
N SER A 13 -16.36 -10.88 -2.81
CA SER A 13 -16.65 -9.45 -2.93
C SER A 13 -16.37 -8.93 -4.35
N PRO A 14 -17.06 -7.88 -4.80
CA PRO A 14 -16.82 -7.28 -6.12
C PRO A 14 -15.34 -6.97 -6.37
N THR A 15 -14.72 -6.36 -5.38
CA THR A 15 -13.31 -5.95 -5.42
C THR A 15 -12.39 -7.16 -5.49
N GLY A 16 -12.68 -8.22 -4.72
CA GLY A 16 -11.93 -9.47 -4.78
C GLY A 16 -11.99 -10.13 -6.16
N GLN A 17 -13.13 -10.04 -6.85
CA GLN A 17 -13.28 -10.64 -8.18
C GLN A 17 -12.45 -9.91 -9.24
N TYR A 18 -12.40 -8.57 -9.26
CA TYR A 18 -11.61 -7.87 -10.26
C TYR A 18 -10.11 -7.86 -9.96
N PHE A 19 -9.68 -7.90 -8.69
CA PHE A 19 -8.26 -8.09 -8.35
C PHE A 19 -7.75 -9.50 -8.62
N ASN A 20 -8.61 -10.49 -8.77
CA ASN A 20 -8.27 -11.83 -9.19
C ASN A 20 -8.92 -12.16 -10.53
N SER A 21 -8.62 -11.39 -11.55
CA SER A 21 -9.08 -11.57 -12.93
C SER A 21 -7.91 -11.89 -13.87
N SER A 22 -8.24 -12.24 -15.11
CA SER A 22 -7.23 -12.42 -16.17
C SER A 22 -6.49 -11.12 -16.50
N ILE A 23 -7.14 -9.96 -16.24
CA ILE A 23 -6.65 -8.63 -16.60
C ILE A 23 -5.80 -8.04 -15.47
N LEU A 24 -6.20 -8.26 -14.21
CA LEU A 24 -5.55 -7.65 -13.05
C LEU A 24 -5.41 -8.68 -11.93
N SER A 25 -4.18 -8.93 -11.51
CA SER A 25 -3.85 -9.78 -10.37
C SER A 25 -2.86 -9.03 -9.49
N VAL A 26 -3.30 -8.67 -8.27
CA VAL A 26 -2.52 -7.84 -7.36
C VAL A 26 -2.27 -8.61 -6.06
N ALA A 27 -1.03 -8.58 -5.60
CA ALA A 27 -0.63 -9.16 -4.32
C ALA A 27 0.11 -8.13 -3.46
N ILE A 28 0.20 -8.43 -2.16
CA ILE A 28 0.96 -7.66 -1.18
C ILE A 28 2.07 -8.55 -0.66
N LEU A 29 3.29 -8.04 -0.69
CA LEU A 29 4.45 -8.61 0.01
C LEU A 29 4.63 -7.83 1.31
N ALA A 30 4.39 -8.46 2.45
CA ALA A 30 4.70 -7.89 3.76
C ALA A 30 6.00 -8.53 4.28
N VAL A 31 7.00 -7.71 4.55
CA VAL A 31 8.37 -8.15 4.87
C VAL A 31 8.68 -7.80 6.32
N LEU A 32 9.00 -8.81 7.11
CA LEU A 32 9.44 -8.69 8.50
C LEU A 32 10.92 -9.05 8.58
N GLU A 33 11.73 -8.12 9.07
CA GLU A 33 13.17 -8.27 9.31
C GLU A 33 13.38 -8.61 10.79
N PHE A 34 14.12 -9.68 11.08
CA PHE A 34 14.35 -10.17 12.42
C PHE A 34 15.76 -9.84 12.95
N GLU A 35 15.87 -9.52 14.23
CA GLU A 35 17.16 -9.28 14.91
C GLU A 35 17.98 -10.56 15.10
N LEU A 36 17.28 -11.70 15.20
CA LEU A 36 17.86 -13.01 15.45
C LEU A 36 17.60 -13.94 14.27
N PRO A 37 18.45 -14.95 14.06
CA PRO A 37 18.18 -15.98 13.04
C PRO A 37 16.81 -16.63 13.27
N ILE A 38 16.05 -16.80 12.21
CA ILE A 38 14.67 -17.31 12.31
C ILE A 38 14.69 -18.78 12.74
N ASN A 39 14.00 -19.06 13.83
CA ASN A 39 13.62 -20.41 14.23
C ASN A 39 12.21 -20.70 13.70
N ASP A 40 12.11 -21.52 12.67
CA ASP A 40 10.85 -21.89 12.02
C ASP A 40 10.22 -23.18 12.59
N SER A 41 10.75 -23.74 13.67
CA SER A 41 10.23 -24.98 14.26
C SER A 41 8.75 -24.92 14.65
N GLN A 42 8.25 -23.72 14.95
CA GLN A 42 6.84 -23.46 15.29
C GLN A 42 6.03 -22.83 14.15
N ALA A 43 6.63 -22.66 12.96
CA ALA A 43 5.97 -21.93 11.87
C ALA A 43 4.64 -22.60 11.44
N LEU A 44 4.65 -23.90 11.27
CA LEU A 44 3.45 -24.65 10.85
C LEU A 44 2.33 -24.60 11.90
N SER A 45 2.67 -24.78 13.20
CA SER A 45 1.68 -24.68 14.27
C SER A 45 1.09 -23.27 14.40
N LEU A 46 1.92 -22.22 14.29
CA LEU A 46 1.43 -20.84 14.30
C LEU A 46 0.50 -20.55 13.12
N LEU A 47 0.82 -21.08 11.93
CA LEU A 47 -0.07 -20.95 10.78
C LEU A 47 -1.39 -21.67 11.00
N GLN A 48 -1.35 -22.92 11.50
CA GLN A 48 -2.52 -23.72 11.78
C GLN A 48 -3.41 -23.13 12.85
N ASP A 49 -2.80 -22.71 13.99
CA ASP A 49 -3.54 -22.38 15.20
C ASP A 49 -3.87 -20.89 15.32
N VAL A 50 -3.11 -20.01 14.62
CA VAL A 50 -3.27 -18.56 14.73
C VAL A 50 -3.68 -17.94 13.40
N PHE A 51 -2.94 -18.19 12.30
CA PHE A 51 -3.16 -17.50 11.03
C PHE A 51 -4.42 -17.95 10.29
N LEU A 52 -4.61 -19.27 10.12
CA LEU A 52 -5.77 -19.80 9.38
C LEU A 52 -7.12 -19.46 10.03
N PRO A 53 -7.24 -19.48 11.39
CA PRO A 53 -8.50 -19.12 12.05
C PRO A 53 -8.90 -17.66 11.95
N ILE A 54 -7.99 -16.75 11.58
CA ILE A 54 -8.27 -15.31 11.48
C ILE A 54 -9.42 -15.03 10.51
N ASN A 55 -9.39 -15.65 9.34
CA ASN A 55 -10.45 -15.46 8.35
C ASN A 55 -10.63 -16.72 7.50
N PRO A 56 -11.89 -17.16 7.24
CA PRO A 56 -12.18 -18.33 6.40
C PRO A 56 -11.53 -18.33 5.02
N ARG A 57 -11.25 -17.15 4.44
CA ARG A 57 -10.62 -17.01 3.12
C ARG A 57 -9.19 -17.53 3.08
N PHE A 58 -8.50 -17.58 4.24
CA PHE A 58 -7.16 -18.20 4.32
C PHE A 58 -7.19 -19.73 4.17
N SER A 59 -8.37 -20.33 4.29
CA SER A 59 -8.60 -21.77 4.04
C SER A 59 -9.58 -21.99 2.88
N SER A 60 -9.64 -21.08 1.90
CA SER A 60 -10.59 -21.16 0.80
C SER A 60 -9.96 -20.84 -0.55
N ILE A 61 -10.51 -21.41 -1.61
CA ILE A 61 -10.21 -21.10 -3.00
C ILE A 61 -11.38 -20.38 -3.66
N MET A 62 -11.12 -19.62 -4.71
CA MET A 62 -12.18 -19.03 -5.53
C MET A 62 -12.63 -20.04 -6.58
N VAL A 63 -13.91 -20.38 -6.57
CA VAL A 63 -14.56 -21.20 -7.59
C VAL A 63 -15.62 -20.40 -8.33
N SER A 64 -15.81 -20.66 -9.62
CA SER A 64 -16.92 -20.08 -10.38
C SER A 64 -18.13 -20.99 -10.29
N ASP A 65 -19.28 -20.43 -9.99
CA ASP A 65 -20.55 -21.15 -10.10
C ASP A 65 -20.84 -21.44 -11.59
N ASN A 66 -21.20 -22.68 -11.90
CA ASN A 66 -21.48 -23.12 -13.27
C ASN A 66 -22.75 -22.46 -13.86
N VAL A 67 -23.64 -21.94 -13.02
CA VAL A 67 -24.92 -21.37 -13.44
C VAL A 67 -24.82 -19.87 -13.68
N ASP A 68 -24.27 -19.11 -12.71
CA ASP A 68 -24.29 -17.64 -12.72
C ASP A 68 -22.92 -17.01 -13.03
N GLN A 69 -21.86 -17.80 -13.23
CA GLN A 69 -20.45 -17.37 -13.36
C GLN A 69 -19.97 -16.46 -12.20
N LYS A 70 -20.71 -16.45 -11.08
CA LYS A 70 -20.30 -15.71 -9.89
C LYS A 70 -19.21 -16.47 -9.16
N LYS A 71 -18.15 -15.76 -8.79
CA LYS A 71 -17.07 -16.35 -7.97
C LYS A 71 -17.52 -16.45 -6.52
N GLN A 72 -17.20 -17.59 -5.91
CA GLN A 72 -17.51 -17.91 -4.52
C GLN A 72 -16.27 -18.46 -3.83
N TRP A 73 -16.15 -18.20 -2.53
CA TRP A 73 -15.13 -18.80 -1.68
C TRP A 73 -15.59 -20.19 -1.26
N LYS A 74 -14.84 -21.20 -1.62
CA LYS A 74 -15.07 -22.60 -1.21
C LYS A 74 -13.96 -23.02 -0.25
N ARG A 75 -14.30 -23.49 0.93
CA ARG A 75 -13.35 -24.07 1.89
C ARG A 75 -12.69 -25.31 1.32
N VAL A 76 -11.40 -25.43 1.61
CA VAL A 76 -10.56 -26.57 1.25
C VAL A 76 -9.66 -26.94 2.41
N GLU A 77 -9.18 -28.18 2.42
CA GLU A 77 -8.11 -28.59 3.31
C GLU A 77 -6.81 -27.90 2.87
N VAL A 78 -6.12 -27.28 3.83
CA VAL A 78 -4.88 -26.53 3.58
C VAL A 78 -3.69 -27.42 3.90
N LYS A 79 -2.88 -27.71 2.90
CA LYS A 79 -1.58 -28.36 3.06
C LYS A 79 -0.54 -27.28 3.29
N LEU A 80 -0.16 -27.04 4.54
CA LEU A 80 0.72 -25.93 4.92
C LEU A 80 2.09 -25.99 4.23
N GLU A 81 2.58 -27.19 3.93
CA GLU A 81 3.84 -27.42 3.23
C GLU A 81 3.84 -26.82 1.81
N ASP A 82 2.67 -26.73 1.17
CA ASP A 82 2.51 -26.11 -0.15
C ASP A 82 2.58 -24.57 -0.09
N HIS A 83 2.46 -23.98 1.11
CA HIS A 83 2.39 -22.54 1.34
C HIS A 83 3.65 -21.97 2.00
N VAL A 84 4.51 -22.82 2.56
CA VAL A 84 5.72 -22.37 3.28
C VAL A 84 6.96 -22.69 2.44
N HIS A 85 7.68 -21.66 2.05
CA HIS A 85 8.87 -21.77 1.21
C HIS A 85 10.11 -21.35 2.00
N VAL A 86 11.10 -22.23 2.07
CA VAL A 86 12.40 -21.96 2.71
C VAL A 86 13.48 -22.06 1.63
N PRO A 87 13.84 -20.95 0.96
CA PRO A 87 14.82 -20.99 -0.11
C PRO A 87 16.20 -21.35 0.41
N ILE A 88 16.99 -22.04 -0.42
CA ILE A 88 18.36 -22.42 -0.11
C ILE A 88 19.29 -21.52 -0.92
N PHE A 89 20.09 -20.71 -0.23
CA PHE A 89 21.15 -19.91 -0.82
C PHE A 89 22.51 -20.56 -0.56
N PRO A 90 23.56 -20.20 -1.31
CA PRO A 90 24.91 -20.65 -1.03
C PRO A 90 25.35 -20.30 0.40
N SER A 91 26.03 -21.22 1.07
CA SER A 91 26.47 -21.02 2.45
C SER A 91 27.76 -20.17 2.54
N LYS A 92 27.98 -19.53 3.71
CA LYS A 92 29.22 -18.80 4.05
C LYS A 92 29.50 -17.57 3.19
N MET A 93 28.45 -16.87 2.76
CA MET A 93 28.57 -15.59 2.07
C MET A 93 28.52 -14.43 3.06
N SER A 94 28.97 -13.23 2.62
CA SER A 94 28.81 -12.02 3.41
C SER A 94 27.36 -11.55 3.41
N PRO A 95 26.92 -10.73 4.40
CA PRO A 95 25.59 -10.13 4.42
C PRO A 95 25.27 -9.36 3.13
N GLU A 96 26.23 -8.63 2.57
CA GLU A 96 26.05 -7.85 1.32
C GLU A 96 25.80 -8.77 0.12
N SER A 97 26.47 -9.93 0.07
CA SER A 97 26.20 -10.93 -0.98
C SER A 97 24.81 -11.55 -0.80
N TYR A 98 24.36 -11.76 0.44
CA TYR A 98 22.99 -12.22 0.69
C TYR A 98 21.93 -11.16 0.36
N ASP A 99 22.26 -9.85 0.40
CA ASP A 99 21.36 -8.80 -0.09
C ASP A 99 21.06 -8.99 -1.58
N GLU A 100 22.04 -9.35 -2.41
CA GLU A 100 21.83 -9.62 -3.84
C GLU A 100 20.91 -10.83 -4.06
N TYR A 101 21.13 -11.92 -3.32
CA TYR A 101 20.26 -13.10 -3.39
C TYR A 101 18.82 -12.79 -2.91
N PHE A 102 18.70 -11.97 -1.87
CA PHE A 102 17.41 -11.52 -1.36
C PHE A 102 16.67 -10.68 -2.41
N ASP A 103 17.35 -9.71 -3.02
CA ASP A 103 16.78 -8.81 -4.04
C ASP A 103 16.31 -9.60 -5.28
N ASP A 104 17.09 -10.56 -5.74
CA ASP A 104 16.68 -11.43 -6.84
C ASP A 104 15.52 -12.34 -6.44
N TYR A 105 15.54 -12.92 -5.23
CA TYR A 105 14.47 -13.77 -4.75
C TYR A 105 13.15 -13.01 -4.62
N ILE A 106 13.15 -11.84 -3.97
CA ILE A 106 11.93 -11.05 -3.79
C ILE A 106 11.41 -10.52 -5.12
N SER A 107 12.28 -10.19 -6.07
CA SER A 107 11.91 -9.81 -7.43
C SER A 107 11.18 -10.95 -8.16
N ASN A 108 11.66 -12.18 -8.02
CA ASN A 108 11.06 -13.36 -8.64
C ASN A 108 9.68 -13.64 -8.05
N ILE A 109 9.56 -13.73 -6.72
CA ILE A 109 8.26 -13.97 -6.08
C ILE A 109 7.26 -12.83 -6.31
N ALA A 110 7.73 -11.60 -6.53
CA ALA A 110 6.89 -10.46 -6.87
C ALA A 110 6.25 -10.60 -8.26
N ALA A 111 6.96 -11.19 -9.23
CA ALA A 111 6.47 -11.42 -10.59
C ALA A 111 5.59 -12.67 -10.72
N GLU A 112 5.74 -13.64 -9.83
CA GLU A 112 4.98 -14.88 -9.85
C GLU A 112 3.54 -14.68 -9.40
N LYS A 113 2.58 -15.28 -10.11
CA LYS A 113 1.17 -15.32 -9.69
C LYS A 113 0.94 -16.44 -8.69
N LEU A 114 0.11 -16.17 -7.69
CA LEU A 114 -0.34 -17.19 -6.75
C LEU A 114 -1.21 -18.25 -7.46
N PRO A 115 -0.98 -19.55 -7.22
CA PRO A 115 -1.78 -20.62 -7.79
C PRO A 115 -3.26 -20.52 -7.39
N GLN A 116 -4.17 -20.75 -8.35
CA GLN A 116 -5.61 -20.60 -8.11
C GLN A 116 -6.27 -21.87 -7.52
N ASN A 117 -5.56 -22.98 -7.47
CA ASN A 117 -6.04 -24.27 -6.96
C ASN A 117 -5.78 -24.49 -5.47
N ARG A 118 -5.22 -23.50 -4.79
CA ARG A 118 -5.00 -23.45 -3.33
C ARG A 118 -5.28 -22.06 -2.79
N PRO A 119 -5.40 -21.84 -1.47
CA PRO A 119 -5.60 -20.53 -0.87
C PRO A 119 -4.54 -19.52 -1.33
N LEU A 120 -4.96 -18.28 -1.55
CA LEU A 120 -4.20 -17.25 -2.27
C LEU A 120 -3.17 -16.53 -1.36
N TRP A 121 -2.31 -17.30 -0.71
CA TRP A 121 -1.22 -16.78 0.12
C TRP A 121 -0.04 -17.74 0.14
N GLU A 122 1.14 -17.20 0.40
CA GLU A 122 2.40 -17.92 0.60
C GLU A 122 3.23 -17.22 1.65
N ILE A 123 4.10 -17.98 2.33
CA ILE A 123 5.06 -17.48 3.30
C ILE A 123 6.45 -17.96 2.91
N HIS A 124 7.40 -17.02 2.88
CA HIS A 124 8.78 -17.31 2.53
C HIS A 124 9.68 -17.00 3.72
N ILE A 125 10.46 -18.00 4.18
CA ILE A 125 11.34 -17.91 5.34
C ILE A 125 12.79 -17.93 4.87
N LEU A 126 13.44 -16.77 4.94
CA LEU A 126 14.84 -16.61 4.55
C LEU A 126 15.71 -16.60 5.81
N LYS A 127 16.51 -17.66 5.99
CA LYS A 127 17.34 -17.89 7.18
C LYS A 127 18.77 -17.34 7.04
N TYR A 128 19.00 -16.47 6.08
CA TYR A 128 20.32 -15.92 5.77
C TYR A 128 20.40 -14.47 6.25
N PRO A 129 21.54 -14.07 6.87
CA PRO A 129 21.73 -12.71 7.34
C PRO A 129 21.96 -11.76 6.16
N THR A 130 21.15 -10.72 6.07
CA THR A 130 21.33 -9.57 5.18
C THR A 130 22.02 -8.43 5.91
N SER A 131 22.36 -7.33 5.22
CA SER A 131 22.88 -6.11 5.85
C SER A 131 21.89 -5.48 6.85
N HIS A 132 20.62 -5.89 6.83
CA HIS A 132 19.55 -5.28 7.62
C HIS A 132 18.92 -6.19 8.66
N ALA A 133 19.07 -7.51 8.51
CA ALA A 133 18.39 -8.52 9.32
C ALA A 133 19.20 -9.80 9.46
N ALA A 134 19.04 -10.49 10.59
CA ALA A 134 19.59 -11.84 10.78
C ALA A 134 18.77 -12.92 10.05
N GLY A 135 17.53 -12.62 9.69
CA GLY A 135 16.64 -13.42 8.88
C GLY A 135 15.42 -12.61 8.46
N THR A 136 14.73 -13.05 7.41
CA THR A 136 13.59 -12.31 6.84
C THR A 136 12.41 -13.25 6.58
N LEU A 137 11.21 -12.81 6.95
CA LEU A 137 9.95 -13.48 6.68
C LEU A 137 9.13 -12.63 5.72
N ILE A 138 8.63 -13.22 4.64
CA ILE A 138 7.78 -12.53 3.67
C ILE A 138 6.43 -13.23 3.62
N PHE A 139 5.35 -12.46 3.88
CA PHE A 139 3.99 -12.87 3.58
C PHE A 139 3.61 -12.35 2.21
N LYS A 140 3.30 -13.25 1.29
CA LYS A 140 2.73 -12.91 -0.03
C LYS A 140 1.25 -13.21 0.01
N LEU A 141 0.43 -12.17 0.01
CA LEU A 141 -1.02 -12.25 0.20
C LEU A 141 -1.72 -11.63 -1.00
N HIS A 142 -2.64 -12.37 -1.62
CA HIS A 142 -3.40 -11.82 -2.74
C HIS A 142 -4.40 -10.76 -2.27
N HIS A 143 -4.51 -9.66 -3.01
CA HIS A 143 -5.38 -8.54 -2.66
C HIS A 143 -6.89 -8.87 -2.68
N ALA A 144 -7.27 -10.01 -3.24
CA ALA A 144 -8.63 -10.55 -3.17
C ALA A 144 -9.02 -11.03 -1.77
N LEU A 145 -8.05 -11.41 -0.93
CA LEU A 145 -8.27 -11.79 0.47
C LEU A 145 -8.73 -10.62 1.32
N GLY A 146 -8.21 -9.42 1.03
CA GLY A 146 -8.51 -8.18 1.72
C GLY A 146 -7.60 -7.05 1.26
N ASP A 147 -7.91 -5.82 1.64
CA ASP A 147 -7.03 -4.67 1.42
C ASP A 147 -5.91 -4.59 2.47
N GLY A 148 -5.03 -3.60 2.30
CA GLY A 148 -3.90 -3.40 3.21
C GLY A 148 -4.32 -3.27 4.68
N TYR A 149 -5.47 -2.66 4.97
CA TYR A 149 -5.98 -2.52 6.35
C TYR A 149 -6.38 -3.87 6.94
N SER A 150 -7.17 -4.66 6.21
CA SER A 150 -7.61 -6.00 6.65
C SER A 150 -6.43 -6.96 6.78
N LEU A 151 -5.53 -6.99 5.78
CA LEU A 151 -4.37 -7.88 5.78
C LEU A 151 -3.32 -7.47 6.83
N MET A 152 -3.17 -6.16 7.09
CA MET A 152 -2.35 -5.68 8.19
C MET A 152 -2.96 -6.11 9.54
N GLY A 153 -4.27 -5.98 9.72
CA GLY A 153 -4.96 -6.47 10.90
C GLY A 153 -4.71 -7.97 11.14
N ALA A 154 -4.79 -8.79 10.08
CA ALA A 154 -4.47 -10.21 10.16
C ALA A 154 -3.02 -10.46 10.59
N LEU A 155 -2.07 -9.77 9.97
CA LEU A 155 -0.66 -9.91 10.32
C LEU A 155 -0.41 -9.51 11.78
N LEU A 156 -0.96 -8.37 12.22
CA LEU A 156 -0.81 -7.88 13.60
C LEU A 156 -1.45 -8.81 14.63
N SER A 157 -2.46 -9.59 14.26
CA SER A 157 -3.06 -10.61 15.14
C SER A 157 -2.14 -11.82 15.38
N CYS A 158 -1.17 -12.04 14.50
CA CYS A 158 -0.14 -13.06 14.67
C CYS A 158 1.06 -12.55 15.50
N LEU A 159 1.12 -11.26 15.80
CA LEU A 159 2.24 -10.59 16.41
C LEU A 159 1.88 -10.10 17.82
N GLN A 160 2.88 -9.99 18.66
CA GLN A 160 2.75 -9.50 20.04
C GLN A 160 3.81 -8.43 20.32
N SER A 161 3.66 -7.68 21.41
CA SER A 161 4.72 -6.79 21.87
C SER A 161 5.94 -7.60 22.31
N ALA A 162 7.12 -7.25 21.81
CA ALA A 162 8.37 -7.93 22.16
C ALA A 162 8.73 -7.73 23.63
N GLN A 163 8.33 -6.60 24.24
CA GLN A 163 8.63 -6.28 25.64
C GLN A 163 7.61 -6.86 26.60
N ASN A 164 6.34 -6.89 26.22
CA ASN A 164 5.27 -7.41 27.05
C ASN A 164 4.19 -8.09 26.19
N PRO A 165 4.29 -9.41 25.99
CA PRO A 165 3.34 -10.15 25.12
C PRO A 165 1.87 -10.06 25.57
N SER A 166 1.61 -9.71 26.83
CA SER A 166 0.24 -9.60 27.36
C SER A 166 -0.42 -8.25 27.05
N VAL A 167 0.35 -7.28 26.53
CA VAL A 167 -0.17 -5.95 26.20
C VAL A 167 -0.39 -5.85 24.70
N PRO A 168 -1.58 -5.41 24.23
CA PRO A 168 -1.85 -5.18 22.82
C PRO A 168 -0.87 -4.17 22.22
N LEU A 169 -0.55 -4.34 20.93
CA LEU A 169 0.24 -3.38 20.18
C LEU A 169 -0.49 -2.03 20.11
N THR A 170 0.23 -0.93 20.32
CA THR A 170 -0.33 0.42 20.24
C THR A 170 0.00 1.10 18.94
N PHE A 171 -0.90 1.97 18.49
CA PHE A 171 -0.79 2.76 17.28
C PHE A 171 -0.86 4.25 17.60
N PRO A 172 -0.20 5.10 16.78
CA PRO A 172 -0.36 6.53 16.92
C PRO A 172 -1.84 6.92 16.79
N SER A 173 -2.39 7.64 17.79
CA SER A 173 -3.77 8.11 17.74
C SER A 173 -3.98 9.06 16.56
N LEU A 174 -4.98 8.77 15.74
CA LEU A 174 -5.49 9.70 14.73
C LEU A 174 -6.27 10.78 15.49
N LYS A 175 -5.68 11.96 15.72
CA LYS A 175 -6.46 13.10 16.24
C LYS A 175 -7.50 13.46 15.20
N SER A 176 -8.78 13.18 15.48
CA SER A 176 -9.90 13.76 14.76
C SER A 176 -9.77 15.28 14.80
N SER A 177 -9.69 15.91 13.63
CA SER A 177 -9.91 17.35 13.54
C SER A 177 -11.37 17.59 13.90
N GLY A 178 -11.61 18.08 15.13
CA GLY A 178 -12.96 18.40 15.62
C GLY A 178 -13.77 19.26 14.64
N PRO A 179 -15.10 19.25 14.75
CA PRO A 179 -15.98 19.95 13.82
C PRO A 179 -15.65 21.44 13.84
N GLN A 180 -15.17 21.97 12.70
CA GLN A 180 -15.04 23.41 12.51
C GLN A 180 -16.47 24.00 12.50
N THR A 181 -16.77 24.80 13.51
CA THR A 181 -17.98 25.64 13.54
C THR A 181 -17.96 26.60 12.35
N THR A 182 -18.68 26.29 11.30
CA THR A 182 -18.79 27.11 10.10
C THR A 182 -19.99 28.03 10.18
N HIS A 183 -19.78 29.33 9.99
CA HIS A 183 -20.81 30.35 9.85
C HIS A 183 -21.76 30.05 8.66
N LYS A 184 -23.07 30.11 8.87
CA LYS A 184 -24.14 29.71 7.93
C LYS A 184 -24.09 30.38 6.54
N THR A 185 -23.46 31.51 6.36
CA THR A 185 -23.37 32.21 5.06
C THR A 185 -22.34 31.64 4.08
N LYS A 186 -21.35 30.85 4.55
CA LYS A 186 -20.37 30.18 3.70
C LYS A 186 -20.85 28.84 3.14
N ILE A 187 -21.95 28.29 3.66
CA ILE A 187 -22.41 26.91 3.37
C ILE A 187 -22.86 26.79 1.90
N VAL A 188 -23.58 27.77 1.35
CA VAL A 188 -24.14 27.70 0.00
C VAL A 188 -23.04 27.74 -1.07
N SER A 189 -22.09 28.65 -0.96
CA SER A 189 -20.98 28.71 -1.93
C SER A 189 -20.04 27.51 -1.81
N GLN A 190 -19.82 27.00 -0.60
CA GLN A 190 -19.05 25.75 -0.37
C GLN A 190 -19.78 24.54 -0.93
N PHE A 191 -21.12 24.48 -0.83
CA PHE A 191 -21.91 23.37 -1.39
C PHE A 191 -21.79 23.33 -2.91
N PHE A 192 -22.00 24.45 -3.61
CA PHE A 192 -21.86 24.50 -5.07
C PHE A 192 -20.43 24.22 -5.54
N SER A 193 -19.41 24.73 -4.84
CA SER A 193 -18.01 24.43 -5.17
C SER A 193 -17.68 22.95 -4.94
N SER A 194 -18.22 22.33 -3.88
CA SER A 194 -18.04 20.90 -3.61
C SER A 194 -18.71 20.02 -4.66
N VAL A 195 -19.94 20.35 -5.09
CA VAL A 195 -20.63 19.62 -6.15
C VAL A 195 -19.90 19.73 -7.48
N PHE A 196 -19.51 20.95 -7.89
CA PHE A 196 -18.75 21.16 -9.12
C PHE A 196 -17.42 20.41 -9.10
N GLN A 197 -16.70 20.44 -7.97
CA GLN A 197 -15.46 19.71 -7.80
C GLN A 197 -15.68 18.20 -7.88
N THR A 198 -16.74 17.68 -7.24
CA THR A 198 -17.09 16.27 -7.28
C THR A 198 -17.35 15.81 -8.71
N VAL A 199 -18.15 16.55 -9.47
CA VAL A 199 -18.44 16.24 -10.88
C VAL A 199 -17.16 16.30 -11.72
N SER A 200 -16.33 17.32 -11.54
CA SER A 200 -15.06 17.49 -12.24
C SER A 200 -14.09 16.33 -11.91
N ASP A 201 -13.92 15.98 -10.65
CA ASP A 201 -13.02 14.92 -10.22
C ASP A 201 -13.50 13.54 -10.67
N PHE A 202 -14.80 13.29 -10.64
CA PHE A 202 -15.40 12.05 -11.11
C PHE A 202 -15.26 11.91 -12.65
N SER A 203 -15.59 12.98 -13.40
CA SER A 203 -15.38 13.01 -14.86
C SER A 203 -13.92 12.81 -15.23
N TRP A 204 -13.00 13.44 -14.49
CA TRP A 204 -11.56 13.25 -14.68
C TRP A 204 -11.14 11.80 -14.41
N SER A 205 -11.67 11.16 -13.36
CA SER A 205 -11.41 9.74 -13.09
C SER A 205 -11.84 8.84 -14.25
N ILE A 206 -13.01 9.07 -14.83
CA ILE A 206 -13.50 8.33 -16.01
C ILE A 206 -12.59 8.55 -17.23
N LEU A 207 -12.24 9.82 -17.51
CA LEU A 207 -11.36 10.16 -18.62
C LEU A 207 -9.99 9.53 -18.47
N LYS A 208 -9.42 9.59 -17.25
CA LYS A 208 -8.12 9.02 -16.93
C LYS A 208 -8.10 7.50 -17.08
N SER A 209 -9.18 6.84 -16.69
CA SER A 209 -9.28 5.38 -16.79
C SER A 209 -9.38 4.86 -18.22
N ASN A 210 -9.87 5.67 -19.17
CA ASN A 210 -10.18 5.19 -20.50
C ASN A 210 -9.42 5.89 -21.63
N PHE A 211 -9.07 7.18 -21.49
CA PHE A 211 -8.65 8.01 -22.63
C PHE A 211 -7.42 8.89 -22.38
N VAL A 212 -7.14 9.27 -21.13
CA VAL A 212 -6.09 10.24 -20.85
C VAL A 212 -4.93 9.54 -20.13
N GLU A 213 -3.83 9.42 -20.83
CA GLU A 213 -2.58 8.88 -20.27
C GLU A 213 -1.68 10.02 -19.77
N ASP A 214 -0.87 9.72 -18.75
CA ASP A 214 0.27 10.58 -18.42
C ASP A 214 1.34 10.51 -19.51
N ASP A 215 2.21 11.50 -19.53
CA ASP A 215 3.35 11.52 -20.46
C ASP A 215 4.27 10.31 -20.20
N ARG A 216 4.96 9.87 -21.25
CA ARG A 216 6.07 8.91 -21.10
C ARG A 216 7.25 9.62 -20.47
N THR A 217 7.77 9.05 -19.40
CA THR A 217 8.77 9.66 -18.54
C THR A 217 9.72 8.59 -18.00
N PRO A 218 10.84 8.94 -17.35
CA PRO A 218 11.71 7.96 -16.71
C PRO A 218 11.05 7.09 -15.63
N ILE A 219 9.82 7.40 -15.20
CA ILE A 219 9.04 6.60 -14.25
C ILE A 219 7.80 5.95 -14.87
N ARG A 220 7.53 6.17 -16.15
CA ARG A 220 6.39 5.60 -16.88
C ARG A 220 6.75 5.32 -18.33
N SER A 221 6.89 4.06 -18.70
CA SER A 221 7.20 3.62 -20.07
C SER A 221 6.01 3.84 -21.03
N GLY A 222 4.79 3.70 -20.52
CA GLY A 222 3.57 3.69 -21.33
C GLY A 222 3.42 2.42 -22.17
N GLU A 223 4.13 1.35 -21.83
CA GLU A 223 4.06 0.06 -22.51
C GLU A 223 3.00 -0.85 -21.87
N ASP A 224 2.54 -1.83 -22.63
CA ASP A 224 1.67 -2.89 -22.15
C ASP A 224 2.47 -3.99 -21.43
N GLY A 225 1.82 -4.68 -20.50
CA GLY A 225 2.39 -5.85 -19.82
C GLY A 225 3.45 -5.54 -18.77
N VAL A 226 3.51 -4.29 -18.29
CA VAL A 226 4.43 -3.88 -17.21
C VAL A 226 4.21 -4.72 -15.94
N GLU A 227 2.97 -5.10 -15.66
CA GLU A 227 2.57 -5.95 -14.53
C GLU A 227 3.18 -7.37 -14.55
N PHE A 228 3.72 -7.80 -15.69
CA PHE A 228 4.36 -9.11 -15.87
C PHE A 228 5.90 -9.01 -15.88
N ARG A 229 6.43 -7.81 -15.76
CA ARG A 229 7.88 -7.59 -15.78
C ARG A 229 8.45 -7.70 -14.37
N PRO A 230 9.73 -8.11 -14.26
CA PRO A 230 10.39 -8.15 -12.97
C PRO A 230 10.52 -6.74 -12.38
N ILE A 231 10.44 -6.63 -11.06
CA ILE A 231 10.63 -5.38 -10.34
C ILE A 231 11.90 -5.46 -9.48
N THR A 232 12.56 -4.33 -9.30
CA THR A 232 13.55 -4.14 -8.24
C THR A 232 12.83 -3.55 -7.04
N LEU A 233 12.95 -4.21 -5.89
CA LEU A 233 12.43 -3.70 -4.64
C LEU A 233 13.57 -3.05 -3.86
N SER A 234 13.42 -1.79 -3.50
CA SER A 234 14.41 -1.05 -2.71
C SER A 234 13.74 -0.25 -1.62
N THR A 235 14.44 0.01 -0.51
CA THR A 235 13.87 0.72 0.63
C THR A 235 14.74 1.89 1.08
N LEU A 236 14.07 2.90 1.70
CA LEU A 236 14.68 3.99 2.43
C LEU A 236 14.04 4.12 3.80
N THR A 237 14.83 4.56 4.78
CA THR A 237 14.34 4.81 6.14
C THR A 237 14.53 6.28 6.50
N PHE A 238 13.48 6.93 6.97
CA PHE A 238 13.48 8.28 7.49
C PHE A 238 13.11 8.28 8.98
N SER A 239 13.60 9.26 9.72
CA SER A 239 13.20 9.49 11.11
C SER A 239 11.78 10.06 11.16
N ILE A 240 10.89 9.42 11.90
CA ILE A 240 9.54 9.93 12.15
C ILE A 240 9.59 11.26 12.90
N ASP A 241 10.57 11.48 13.76
CA ASP A 241 10.69 12.74 14.52
C ASP A 241 11.12 13.91 13.64
N GLU A 242 11.96 13.66 12.62
CA GLU A 242 12.26 14.67 11.60
C GLU A 242 11.03 14.99 10.73
N ILE A 243 10.27 13.97 10.30
CA ILE A 243 8.99 14.15 9.60
C ILE A 243 7.99 14.97 10.46
N LYS A 244 7.86 14.63 11.76
CA LYS A 244 7.01 15.39 12.69
C LYS A 244 7.48 16.84 12.86
N ARG A 245 8.78 17.07 12.86
CA ARG A 245 9.36 18.42 12.93
C ARG A 245 8.98 19.25 11.71
N ILE A 246 9.17 18.71 10.50
CA ILE A 246 8.73 19.37 9.25
C ILE A 246 7.22 19.64 9.31
N LYS A 247 6.42 18.62 9.61
CA LYS A 247 4.96 18.73 9.74
C LYS A 247 4.52 19.87 10.66
N ASN A 248 5.10 19.94 11.86
CA ASN A 248 4.72 20.94 12.87
C ASN A 248 5.11 22.35 12.44
N LYS A 249 6.28 22.52 11.81
CA LYS A 249 6.74 23.83 11.30
C LYS A 249 5.90 24.33 10.14
N LEU A 250 5.47 23.43 9.24
CA LEU A 250 4.70 23.80 8.05
C LEU A 250 3.17 23.86 8.31
N GLY A 251 2.70 23.36 9.46
CA GLY A 251 1.25 23.26 9.75
C GLY A 251 0.51 22.28 8.84
N VAL A 252 1.16 21.16 8.47
CA VAL A 252 0.64 20.16 7.53
C VAL A 252 0.47 18.80 8.22
N THR A 253 0.00 17.78 7.48
CA THR A 253 -0.06 16.40 7.99
C THR A 253 1.22 15.62 7.66
N THR A 254 1.45 14.51 8.35
CA THR A 254 2.56 13.57 8.03
C THR A 254 2.46 13.09 6.58
N ASN A 255 1.24 12.80 6.10
CA ASN A 255 1.00 12.36 4.73
C ASN A 255 1.36 13.43 3.70
N ASP A 256 1.14 14.71 4.01
CA ASP A 256 1.52 15.81 3.12
C ASP A 256 3.04 15.95 3.01
N VAL A 257 3.77 15.75 4.12
CA VAL A 257 5.24 15.72 4.10
C VAL A 257 5.77 14.56 3.26
N ILE A 258 5.24 13.35 3.49
CA ILE A 258 5.63 12.15 2.72
C ILE A 258 5.35 12.36 1.22
N ALA A 259 4.17 12.85 0.87
CA ALA A 259 3.81 13.13 -0.53
C ALA A 259 4.72 14.20 -1.14
N GLY A 260 5.03 15.27 -0.40
CA GLY A 260 5.95 16.32 -0.84
C GLY A 260 7.35 15.80 -1.13
N ILE A 261 7.89 14.93 -0.27
CA ILE A 261 9.20 14.28 -0.47
C ILE A 261 9.16 13.41 -1.73
N ILE A 262 8.13 12.58 -1.89
CA ILE A 262 7.99 11.71 -3.07
C ILE A 262 7.87 12.54 -4.34
N PHE A 263 7.08 13.61 -4.35
CA PHE A 263 6.90 14.44 -5.53
C PHE A 263 8.18 15.17 -5.93
N LEU A 264 8.87 15.78 -4.97
CA LEU A 264 10.15 16.44 -5.22
C LEU A 264 11.20 15.43 -5.68
N GLY A 265 11.36 14.29 -4.97
CA GLY A 265 12.32 13.24 -5.32
C GLY A 265 12.08 12.67 -6.71
N THR A 266 10.82 12.47 -7.09
CA THR A 266 10.44 12.05 -8.44
C THR A 266 10.89 13.08 -9.49
N ARG A 267 10.67 14.37 -9.25
CA ARG A 267 11.12 15.43 -10.18
C ARG A 267 12.64 15.52 -10.28
N ILE A 268 13.35 15.40 -9.15
CA ILE A 268 14.82 15.36 -9.15
C ILE A 268 15.32 14.17 -9.98
N TYR A 269 14.77 12.97 -9.76
CA TYR A 269 15.10 11.77 -10.52
C TYR A 269 14.88 11.96 -12.02
N MET A 270 13.70 12.42 -12.42
CA MET A 270 13.36 12.63 -13.82
C MET A 270 14.29 13.67 -14.49
N GLN A 271 14.61 14.74 -13.79
CA GLN A 271 15.54 15.77 -14.27
C GLN A 271 16.97 15.22 -14.41
N GLU A 272 17.41 14.41 -13.46
CA GLU A 272 18.73 13.79 -13.50
C GLU A 272 18.89 12.83 -14.69
N VAL A 273 17.85 12.01 -14.94
CA VAL A 273 17.87 11.04 -16.06
C VAL A 273 17.77 11.72 -17.41
N THR A 274 16.84 12.67 -17.58
CA THR A 274 16.60 13.33 -18.88
C THR A 274 17.53 14.48 -19.18
N LYS A 275 18.24 15.01 -18.16
CA LYS A 275 19.06 16.25 -18.24
C LYS A 275 18.24 17.47 -18.71
N LYS A 276 16.94 17.44 -18.55
CA LYS A 276 15.99 18.52 -18.92
C LYS A 276 15.11 18.86 -17.75
N SER A 277 14.54 20.06 -17.77
CA SER A 277 13.53 20.45 -16.79
C SER A 277 12.31 19.53 -16.90
N SER A 278 11.93 18.92 -15.77
CA SER A 278 10.83 17.95 -15.71
C SER A 278 9.48 18.65 -15.57
N ASN A 279 8.80 18.83 -16.70
CA ASN A 279 7.48 19.48 -16.78
C ASN A 279 6.35 18.57 -17.26
N GLU A 280 6.68 17.32 -17.52
CA GLU A 280 5.76 16.30 -17.99
C GLU A 280 4.60 16.11 -17.02
N HIS A 281 3.45 15.75 -17.59
CA HIS A 281 2.25 15.47 -16.81
C HIS A 281 2.39 14.11 -16.12
N CYS A 282 2.46 14.12 -14.81
CA CYS A 282 2.54 12.93 -13.96
C CYS A 282 1.41 12.92 -12.94
N THR A 283 0.75 11.78 -12.77
CA THR A 283 -0.29 11.56 -11.77
C THR A 283 0.17 10.50 -10.77
N ALA A 284 0.09 10.83 -9.49
CA ALA A 284 0.18 9.87 -8.41
C ALA A 284 -1.23 9.43 -7.99
N LEU A 285 -1.47 8.14 -7.97
CA LEU A 285 -2.66 7.54 -7.36
C LEU A 285 -2.38 7.34 -5.87
N VAL A 286 -2.94 8.22 -5.04
CA VAL A 286 -2.80 8.12 -3.60
C VAL A 286 -3.96 7.30 -3.05
N LEU A 287 -3.64 6.21 -2.36
CA LEU A 287 -4.63 5.34 -1.74
C LEU A 287 -5.29 6.01 -0.54
N LEU A 288 -6.61 5.93 -0.48
CA LEU A 288 -7.43 6.42 0.62
C LEU A 288 -8.24 5.26 1.18
N ASN A 289 -8.11 4.97 2.48
CA ASN A 289 -9.04 4.09 3.18
C ASN A 289 -10.40 4.80 3.29
N THR A 290 -11.44 4.14 2.82
CA THR A 290 -12.82 4.68 2.82
C THR A 290 -13.62 4.28 4.05
N ARG A 291 -13.06 3.47 4.96
CA ARG A 291 -13.69 3.15 6.25
C ARG A 291 -13.73 4.38 7.15
N ASN A 292 -14.79 4.49 7.92
CA ASN A 292 -14.91 5.51 8.95
C ASN A 292 -14.30 5.02 10.27
N ILE A 293 -12.97 5.01 10.34
CA ILE A 293 -12.21 4.46 11.48
C ILE A 293 -11.28 5.49 12.08
N GLU A 294 -11.15 5.46 13.41
CA GLU A 294 -10.22 6.31 14.18
C GLU A 294 -8.86 5.66 14.44
N GLY A 295 -8.68 4.37 14.07
CA GLY A 295 -7.43 3.60 14.27
C GLY A 295 -7.54 2.18 13.76
N TYR A 296 -6.57 1.33 14.11
CA TYR A 296 -6.67 -0.11 13.90
C TYR A 296 -7.60 -0.72 14.95
N MET A 297 -8.49 -1.59 14.49
CA MET A 297 -9.37 -2.37 15.35
C MET A 297 -8.85 -3.79 15.55
N PRO A 298 -9.16 -4.42 16.69
CA PRO A 298 -8.96 -5.84 16.86
C PRO A 298 -9.68 -6.65 15.77
N ILE A 299 -9.06 -7.72 15.29
CA ILE A 299 -9.55 -8.46 14.14
C ILE A 299 -10.91 -9.13 14.39
N ASN A 300 -11.18 -9.56 15.62
CA ASN A 300 -12.46 -10.10 16.04
C ASN A 300 -13.62 -9.10 15.83
N GLU A 301 -13.36 -7.80 16.01
CA GLU A 301 -14.34 -6.75 15.76
C GLU A 301 -14.55 -6.47 14.27
N MET A 302 -13.52 -6.72 13.42
CA MET A 302 -13.63 -6.58 11.96
C MET A 302 -14.44 -7.70 11.31
N ILE A 303 -14.54 -8.86 11.96
CA ILE A 303 -15.18 -10.07 11.41
C ILE A 303 -16.64 -10.16 11.87
N GLU A 304 -17.07 -9.37 12.86
CA GLU A 304 -18.46 -9.40 13.36
C GLU A 304 -19.46 -9.01 12.26
N PRO A 305 -20.51 -9.84 12.04
CA PRO A 305 -21.49 -9.66 10.93
C PRO A 305 -22.30 -8.35 10.97
N ASN A 306 -22.34 -7.68 12.10
CA ASN A 306 -23.17 -6.49 12.32
C ASN A 306 -22.42 -5.16 12.14
N ASN A 307 -21.16 -5.20 11.69
CA ASN A 307 -20.33 -4.01 11.57
C ASN A 307 -20.01 -3.70 10.11
N ASP A 308 -21.04 -3.32 9.33
CA ASP A 308 -20.93 -3.06 7.88
C ASP A 308 -19.92 -1.95 7.54
N GLU A 309 -19.71 -0.97 8.42
CA GLU A 309 -18.77 0.13 8.20
C GLU A 309 -17.30 -0.27 8.41
N MET A 310 -17.04 -1.36 9.13
CA MET A 310 -15.71 -1.82 9.53
C MET A 310 -15.37 -3.23 9.06
N SER A 311 -16.15 -3.77 8.13
CA SER A 311 -16.05 -5.15 7.67
C SER A 311 -14.70 -5.45 7.00
N TRP A 312 -14.30 -6.72 7.14
CA TRP A 312 -13.20 -7.33 6.41
C TRP A 312 -13.41 -7.22 4.90
N GLY A 313 -12.37 -6.85 4.17
CA GLY A 313 -12.42 -6.82 2.71
C GLY A 313 -11.68 -5.65 2.10
N ASN A 314 -12.08 -5.25 0.91
CA ASN A 314 -11.45 -4.19 0.15
C ASN A 314 -12.30 -2.91 0.19
N GLN A 315 -11.91 -1.93 1.00
CA GLN A 315 -12.59 -0.65 1.17
C GLN A 315 -11.59 0.49 1.01
N PHE A 316 -11.22 0.78 -0.22
CA PHE A 316 -10.32 1.89 -0.54
C PHE A 316 -10.67 2.54 -1.87
N GLY A 317 -10.19 3.75 -2.06
CA GLY A 317 -10.31 4.49 -3.31
C GLY A 317 -8.99 5.13 -3.72
N PHE A 318 -8.93 5.63 -4.95
CA PHE A 318 -7.79 6.35 -5.49
C PHE A 318 -8.06 7.85 -5.55
N LEU A 319 -7.14 8.64 -5.03
CA LEU A 319 -7.08 10.08 -5.29
C LEU A 319 -6.10 10.32 -6.43
N HIS A 320 -6.58 10.90 -7.53
CA HIS A 320 -5.74 11.32 -8.64
C HIS A 320 -5.06 12.65 -8.31
N VAL A 321 -3.81 12.58 -7.92
CA VAL A 321 -3.01 13.72 -7.47
C VAL A 321 -1.98 14.06 -8.54
N SER A 322 -2.11 15.23 -9.17
CA SER A 322 -1.11 15.70 -10.13
C SER A 322 0.18 16.08 -9.40
N VAL A 323 1.30 15.51 -9.84
CA VAL A 323 2.63 15.84 -9.29
C VAL A 323 3.01 17.27 -9.72
N PRO A 324 3.30 18.18 -8.78
CA PRO A 324 3.65 19.56 -9.09
C PRO A 324 4.81 19.66 -10.07
N LYS A 325 4.77 20.64 -10.99
CA LYS A 325 5.82 20.84 -12.01
C LYS A 325 7.00 21.64 -11.43
N SER A 326 8.22 21.20 -11.72
CA SER A 326 9.45 21.79 -11.18
C SER A 326 9.62 23.27 -11.56
N THR A 327 9.21 23.69 -12.78
CA THR A 327 9.35 25.08 -13.25
C THR A 327 8.50 26.10 -12.51
N LYS A 328 7.51 25.67 -11.73
CA LYS A 328 6.63 26.55 -10.97
C LYS A 328 7.05 26.70 -9.50
N ILE A 329 8.12 26.02 -9.10
CA ILE A 329 8.49 25.87 -7.70
C ILE A 329 9.93 26.26 -7.51
N SER A 330 10.17 27.34 -6.74
CA SER A 330 11.48 27.84 -6.36
C SER A 330 11.94 27.36 -4.99
N ASN A 331 10.98 27.00 -4.11
CA ASN A 331 11.23 26.56 -2.75
C ASN A 331 10.85 25.07 -2.61
N PRO A 332 11.73 24.17 -2.10
CA PRO A 332 11.40 22.76 -1.91
C PRO A 332 10.18 22.52 -1.00
N LEU A 333 9.88 23.43 -0.07
CA LEU A 333 8.72 23.35 0.81
C LEU A 333 7.38 23.50 0.08
N ASP A 334 7.39 24.17 -1.07
CA ASP A 334 6.18 24.35 -1.89
C ASP A 334 5.63 22.98 -2.37
N PHE A 335 6.49 21.96 -2.54
CA PHE A 335 6.03 20.62 -2.86
C PHE A 335 5.16 20.01 -1.75
N VAL A 336 5.46 20.33 -0.49
CA VAL A 336 4.68 19.88 0.66
C VAL A 336 3.35 20.63 0.74
N TRP A 337 3.35 21.95 0.56
CA TRP A 337 2.12 22.76 0.60
C TRP A 337 1.19 22.48 -0.59
N GLU A 338 1.75 22.32 -1.79
CA GLU A 338 0.94 21.93 -2.96
C GLU A 338 0.38 20.50 -2.81
N ALA A 339 1.16 19.56 -2.26
CA ALA A 339 0.64 18.24 -1.92
C ALA A 339 -0.55 18.32 -0.95
N GLN A 340 -0.41 19.08 0.16
CA GLN A 340 -1.50 19.33 1.11
C GLN A 340 -2.74 19.89 0.42
N LYS A 341 -2.57 20.96 -0.36
CA LYS A 341 -3.65 21.65 -1.05
C LYS A 341 -4.42 20.72 -1.99
N ILE A 342 -3.69 19.95 -2.81
CA ILE A 342 -4.30 19.04 -3.78
C ILE A 342 -4.98 17.88 -3.06
N ILE A 343 -4.30 17.24 -2.12
CA ILE A 343 -4.85 16.08 -1.38
C ILE A 343 -6.08 16.50 -0.56
N LYS A 344 -6.00 17.61 0.16
CA LYS A 344 -7.13 18.14 0.93
C LYS A 344 -8.34 18.44 0.05
N LYS A 345 -8.09 19.06 -1.12
CA LYS A 345 -9.12 19.34 -2.12
C LYS A 345 -9.77 18.05 -2.63
N LYS A 346 -8.96 17.04 -2.97
CA LYS A 346 -9.46 15.75 -3.48
C LYS A 346 -10.21 14.93 -2.43
N ARG A 347 -9.76 14.93 -1.18
CA ARG A 347 -10.45 14.24 -0.08
C ARG A 347 -11.80 14.84 0.27
N SER A 348 -11.99 16.15 0.10
CA SER A 348 -13.29 16.81 0.32
C SER A 348 -14.31 16.57 -0.80
N SER A 349 -13.90 15.95 -1.90
CA SER A 349 -14.74 15.58 -3.04
C SER A 349 -15.42 14.23 -2.78
N ALA A 350 -16.70 14.11 -3.14
CA ALA A 350 -17.41 12.83 -3.10
C ALA A 350 -17.10 11.93 -4.32
N ALA A 351 -16.12 12.29 -5.15
CA ALA A 351 -15.76 11.53 -6.35
C ALA A 351 -15.35 10.08 -6.04
N GLY A 352 -14.74 9.82 -4.88
CA GLY A 352 -14.41 8.47 -4.43
C GLY A 352 -15.65 7.58 -4.28
N TYR A 353 -16.72 8.09 -3.67
CA TYR A 353 -17.99 7.38 -3.53
C TYR A 353 -18.67 7.15 -4.89
N LEU A 354 -18.63 8.14 -5.79
CA LEU A 354 -19.15 8.00 -7.15
C LEU A 354 -18.36 6.98 -7.97
N THR A 355 -17.05 6.90 -7.76
CA THR A 355 -16.21 5.88 -8.42
C THR A 355 -16.54 4.48 -7.91
N SER A 356 -16.75 4.30 -6.60
CA SER A 356 -17.20 3.03 -6.04
C SER A 356 -18.55 2.62 -6.59
N TRP A 357 -19.51 3.53 -6.64
CA TRP A 357 -20.82 3.30 -7.26
C TRP A 357 -20.68 2.92 -8.75
N LEU A 358 -19.81 3.62 -9.52
CA LEU A 358 -19.56 3.28 -10.92
C LEU A 358 -18.99 1.87 -11.09
N LEU A 359 -18.09 1.46 -10.21
CA LEU A 359 -17.52 0.09 -10.22
C LEU A 359 -18.61 -0.96 -9.97
N ASP A 360 -19.56 -0.70 -9.07
CA ASP A 360 -20.69 -1.57 -8.83
C ASP A 360 -21.63 -1.64 -10.05
N VAL A 361 -21.87 -0.52 -10.70
CA VAL A 361 -22.65 -0.46 -11.96
C VAL A 361 -21.93 -1.22 -13.08
N LEU A 362 -20.64 -0.98 -13.28
CA LEU A 362 -19.85 -1.69 -14.30
C LEU A 362 -19.85 -3.20 -14.08
N LYS A 363 -19.72 -3.62 -12.81
CA LYS A 363 -19.80 -5.04 -12.44
C LYS A 363 -21.17 -5.63 -12.77
N LYS A 364 -22.26 -4.90 -12.45
CA LYS A 364 -23.64 -5.37 -12.70
C LYS A 364 -23.92 -5.54 -14.20
N PHE A 365 -23.42 -4.64 -15.04
CA PHE A 365 -23.74 -4.63 -16.47
C PHE A 365 -22.68 -5.27 -17.38
N ARG A 366 -21.40 -5.29 -16.95
CA ARG A 366 -20.25 -5.81 -17.72
C ARG A 366 -19.45 -6.88 -17.01
N GLY A 367 -19.94 -7.34 -15.86
CA GLY A 367 -19.27 -8.34 -15.04
C GLY A 367 -18.01 -7.80 -14.31
N PRO A 368 -17.34 -8.66 -13.52
CA PRO A 368 -16.12 -8.29 -12.79
C PRO A 368 -14.99 -7.79 -13.67
N GLU A 369 -14.88 -8.34 -14.90
CA GLU A 369 -13.84 -7.93 -15.85
C GLU A 369 -14.02 -6.52 -16.38
N GLY A 370 -15.27 -6.01 -16.45
CA GLY A 370 -15.53 -4.61 -16.80
C GLY A 370 -14.97 -3.65 -15.75
N ALA A 371 -15.14 -3.98 -14.48
CA ALA A 371 -14.55 -3.22 -13.37
C ALA A 371 -13.01 -3.39 -13.33
N ALA A 372 -12.49 -4.59 -13.60
CA ALA A 372 -11.06 -4.83 -13.68
C ALA A 372 -10.39 -3.99 -14.76
N ARG A 373 -10.98 -3.88 -15.96
CA ARG A 373 -10.47 -3.02 -17.04
C ARG A 373 -10.45 -1.55 -16.67
N TYR A 374 -11.49 -1.07 -15.97
CA TYR A 374 -11.52 0.31 -15.49
C TYR A 374 -10.38 0.60 -14.52
N ILE A 375 -10.17 -0.27 -13.53
CA ILE A 375 -9.07 -0.12 -12.55
C ILE A 375 -7.72 -0.27 -13.22
N HIS A 376 -7.54 -1.29 -14.08
CA HIS A 376 -6.31 -1.49 -14.84
C HIS A 376 -5.98 -0.25 -15.70
N GLY A 377 -6.96 0.30 -16.42
CA GLY A 377 -6.77 1.54 -17.18
C GLY A 377 -6.39 2.72 -16.29
N THR A 378 -7.04 2.88 -15.13
CA THR A 378 -6.69 3.93 -14.16
C THR A 378 -5.22 3.82 -13.71
N LEU A 379 -4.77 2.61 -13.36
CA LEU A 379 -3.39 2.35 -12.95
C LEU A 379 -2.41 2.58 -14.11
N LYS A 380 -2.64 1.95 -15.26
CA LYS A 380 -1.78 2.03 -16.44
C LYS A 380 -1.60 3.46 -16.95
N ASN A 381 -2.67 4.26 -16.94
CA ASN A 381 -2.67 5.63 -17.44
C ASN A 381 -2.08 6.65 -16.47
N SER A 382 -1.73 6.21 -15.24
CA SER A 382 -1.12 7.03 -14.20
C SER A 382 0.35 6.67 -14.00
N SER A 383 1.17 7.62 -13.53
CA SER A 383 2.63 7.45 -13.46
C SER A 383 3.08 6.58 -12.29
N MET A 384 2.39 6.65 -11.15
CA MET A 384 2.75 5.89 -9.94
C MET A 384 1.57 5.71 -9.00
N THR A 385 1.67 4.72 -8.11
CA THR A 385 0.78 4.55 -6.95
C THR A 385 1.55 4.82 -5.66
N ILE A 386 0.91 5.51 -4.72
CA ILE A 386 1.43 5.79 -3.39
C ILE A 386 0.47 5.22 -2.35
N SER A 387 0.96 4.31 -1.52
CA SER A 387 0.22 3.74 -0.39
C SER A 387 0.97 4.05 0.91
N ASN A 388 0.26 4.57 1.90
CA ASN A 388 0.84 4.86 3.21
C ASN A 388 0.02 4.22 4.32
N MET A 389 0.68 3.46 5.20
CA MET A 389 0.06 2.81 6.34
C MET A 389 0.81 3.17 7.63
N ILE A 390 0.09 3.10 8.74
CA ILE A 390 0.63 3.31 10.08
C ILE A 390 0.85 1.96 10.72
N GLY A 391 2.05 1.70 11.18
CA GLY A 391 2.40 0.50 11.95
C GLY A 391 2.49 0.77 13.46
N PRO A 392 2.73 -0.27 14.25
CA PRO A 392 2.86 -0.17 15.70
C PRO A 392 4.03 0.71 16.14
N VAL A 393 3.88 1.31 17.32
CA VAL A 393 4.92 2.13 17.94
C VAL A 393 5.98 1.26 18.59
N GLU A 394 5.53 0.17 19.26
CA GLU A 394 6.40 -0.77 19.97
C GLU A 394 7.02 -1.78 19.00
N GLN A 395 8.13 -2.37 19.47
CA GLN A 395 8.72 -3.50 18.80
C GLN A 395 7.79 -4.71 18.86
N MET A 396 7.53 -5.30 17.70
CA MET A 396 6.77 -6.54 17.56
C MET A 396 7.67 -7.77 17.73
N ALA A 397 7.06 -8.89 18.11
CA ALA A 397 7.67 -10.21 18.05
C ALA A 397 6.71 -11.21 17.42
N LEU A 398 7.24 -12.14 16.63
CA LEU A 398 6.56 -13.33 16.14
C LEU A 398 7.19 -14.55 16.82
N ALA A 399 6.39 -15.37 17.52
CA ALA A 399 6.92 -16.51 18.26
C ALA A 399 8.13 -16.15 19.15
N ASN A 400 8.04 -15.05 19.90
CA ASN A 400 9.09 -14.51 20.76
C ASN A 400 10.38 -14.07 20.01
N GLN A 401 10.37 -14.01 18.69
CA GLN A 401 11.48 -13.49 17.88
C GLN A 401 11.23 -12.03 17.55
N PRO A 402 12.08 -11.08 18.00
CA PRO A 402 11.87 -9.66 17.81
C PRO A 402 12.06 -9.24 16.35
N VAL A 403 11.13 -8.41 15.87
CA VAL A 403 11.14 -7.82 14.53
C VAL A 403 11.81 -6.44 14.59
N CYS A 404 12.90 -6.24 13.87
CA CYS A 404 13.65 -4.98 13.83
C CYS A 404 13.26 -4.08 12.65
N GLY A 405 12.66 -4.64 11.60
CA GLY A 405 12.20 -3.91 10.44
C GLY A 405 10.91 -4.47 9.88
N PHE A 406 10.07 -3.56 9.36
CA PHE A 406 8.79 -3.91 8.77
C PHE A 406 8.47 -2.97 7.62
N TYR A 407 8.13 -3.54 6.46
CA TYR A 407 7.66 -2.80 5.30
C TYR A 407 6.79 -3.69 4.41
N TYR A 408 6.14 -3.11 3.44
CA TYR A 408 5.34 -3.87 2.48
C TYR A 408 5.49 -3.30 1.07
N MET A 409 5.12 -4.10 0.07
CA MET A 409 5.06 -3.70 -1.33
C MET A 409 3.80 -4.27 -1.98
N VAL A 410 3.16 -3.47 -2.83
CA VAL A 410 2.06 -3.91 -3.69
C VAL A 410 2.63 -4.27 -5.05
N VAL A 411 2.41 -5.51 -5.49
CA VAL A 411 2.94 -6.07 -6.74
C VAL A 411 1.81 -6.48 -7.70
N GLY A 412 2.07 -6.42 -9.00
CA GLY A 412 1.09 -6.72 -10.04
C GLY A 412 0.29 -5.54 -10.59
N PRO A 413 0.37 -4.27 -10.09
CA PRO A 413 -0.19 -3.14 -10.83
C PRO A 413 0.55 -2.91 -12.15
N PRO A 414 -0.15 -2.44 -13.21
CA PRO A 414 0.46 -2.12 -14.52
C PRO A 414 1.17 -0.75 -14.51
N GLN A 415 2.05 -0.54 -13.54
CA GLN A 415 2.81 0.69 -13.34
C GLN A 415 4.29 0.39 -13.15
N CYS A 416 5.15 1.20 -13.78
CA CYS A 416 6.59 1.05 -13.63
C CYS A 416 7.09 1.42 -12.23
N LEU A 417 6.31 2.18 -11.46
CA LEU A 417 6.67 2.64 -10.12
C LEU A 417 5.51 2.52 -9.13
N THR A 418 5.71 1.76 -8.07
CA THR A 418 4.82 1.71 -6.91
C THR A 418 5.62 2.10 -5.67
N ILE A 419 5.06 2.98 -4.84
CA ILE A 419 5.71 3.47 -3.63
C ILE A 419 4.81 3.16 -2.44
N THR A 420 5.38 2.52 -1.42
CA THR A 420 4.68 2.27 -0.16
C THR A 420 5.45 2.88 1.00
N ALA A 421 4.74 3.33 2.00
CA ALA A 421 5.33 3.87 3.21
C ALA A 421 4.68 3.23 4.43
N LEU A 422 5.48 2.90 5.43
CA LEU A 422 5.04 2.30 6.69
C LEU A 422 5.85 2.85 7.86
N SER A 423 5.16 3.34 8.89
CA SER A 423 5.82 3.75 10.12
C SER A 423 5.95 2.57 11.08
N TYR A 424 7.14 2.36 11.66
CA TYR A 424 7.40 1.32 12.64
C TYR A 424 8.56 1.72 13.56
N MET A 425 8.40 1.58 14.87
CA MET A 425 9.44 1.88 15.88
C MET A 425 10.11 3.25 15.67
N GLY A 426 9.33 4.32 15.47
CA GLY A 426 9.87 5.67 15.26
C GLY A 426 10.57 5.91 13.91
N LYS A 427 10.54 4.95 13.02
CA LYS A 427 11.09 5.03 11.66
C LYS A 427 9.96 5.01 10.64
N LEU A 428 10.12 5.75 9.54
CA LEU A 428 9.29 5.63 8.34
C LEU A 428 10.08 4.86 7.29
N ARG A 429 9.65 3.65 6.98
CA ARG A 429 10.23 2.86 5.89
C ARG A 429 9.45 3.15 4.61
N VAL A 430 10.13 3.62 3.58
CA VAL A 430 9.56 3.84 2.25
C VAL A 430 10.14 2.80 1.31
N ALA A 431 9.28 2.00 0.69
CA ALA A 431 9.68 0.98 -0.26
C ALA A 431 9.26 1.37 -1.69
N PHE A 432 10.12 1.07 -2.64
CA PHE A 432 9.96 1.37 -4.07
C PHE A 432 9.97 0.06 -4.84
N GLY A 433 8.86 -0.27 -5.48
CA GLY A 433 8.77 -1.30 -6.50
C GLY A 433 8.94 -0.65 -7.87
N ALA A 434 10.11 -0.79 -8.46
CA ALA A 434 10.48 -0.16 -9.71
C ALA A 434 10.68 -1.22 -10.80
N GLU A 435 10.18 -1.01 -12.02
CA GLU A 435 10.38 -1.89 -13.18
C GLU A 435 11.89 -2.11 -13.41
N LYS A 436 12.34 -3.37 -13.30
CA LYS A 436 13.75 -3.75 -13.42
C LYS A 436 14.29 -3.44 -14.82
N GLY A 437 15.38 -2.72 -14.89
CA GLY A 437 16.00 -2.33 -16.16
C GLY A 437 15.42 -1.07 -16.81
N PHE A 438 14.25 -0.59 -16.37
CA PHE A 438 13.67 0.68 -16.83
C PHE A 438 13.94 1.82 -15.85
N ILE A 439 13.72 1.62 -14.56
CA ILE A 439 13.99 2.61 -13.51
C ILE A 439 15.30 2.26 -12.81
N ASP A 440 16.22 3.23 -12.74
CA ASP A 440 17.46 3.13 -11.95
C ASP A 440 17.12 3.33 -10.47
N SER A 441 16.98 2.22 -9.74
CA SER A 441 16.59 2.22 -8.33
C SER A 441 17.58 2.94 -7.42
N HIS A 442 18.89 2.91 -7.75
CA HIS A 442 19.90 3.61 -6.96
C HIS A 442 19.78 5.13 -7.10
N LYS A 443 19.60 5.62 -8.33
CA LYS A 443 19.35 7.06 -8.56
C LYS A 443 18.04 7.51 -7.98
N LEU A 444 16.98 6.69 -8.12
CA LEU A 444 15.69 7.01 -7.51
C LEU A 444 15.79 7.17 -5.99
N LYS A 445 16.48 6.22 -5.31
CA LYS A 445 16.75 6.31 -3.87
C LYS A 445 17.53 7.59 -3.51
N ALA A 446 18.63 7.86 -4.23
CA ALA A 446 19.43 9.05 -4.00
C ALA A 446 18.61 10.34 -4.18
N SER A 447 17.77 10.40 -5.21
CA SER A 447 16.88 11.55 -5.45
C SER A 447 15.85 11.73 -4.34
N MET A 448 15.30 10.63 -3.76
CA MET A 448 14.38 10.70 -2.63
C MET A 448 15.09 11.14 -1.34
N GLN A 449 16.30 10.66 -1.08
CA GLN A 449 17.12 11.11 0.04
C GLN A 449 17.48 12.59 -0.06
N ASN A 450 17.86 13.04 -1.26
CA ASN A 450 18.11 14.45 -1.53
C ASN A 450 16.86 15.30 -1.30
N ALA A 451 15.70 14.89 -1.81
CA ALA A 451 14.43 15.58 -1.59
C ALA A 451 14.11 15.73 -0.10
N PHE A 452 14.28 14.66 0.68
CA PHE A 452 14.11 14.73 2.13
C PHE A 452 15.07 15.72 2.78
N GLY A 453 16.37 15.64 2.43
CA GLY A 453 17.41 16.53 2.99
C GLY A 453 17.12 17.99 2.74
N VAL A 454 16.80 18.38 1.50
CA VAL A 454 16.52 19.78 1.16
C VAL A 454 15.22 20.30 1.76
N ILE A 455 14.18 19.47 1.89
CA ILE A 455 12.93 19.83 2.59
C ILE A 455 13.21 20.02 4.09
N LEU A 456 13.96 19.11 4.70
CA LEU A 456 14.33 19.18 6.11
C LEU A 456 15.13 20.46 6.39
N GLU A 457 16.18 20.71 5.61
CA GLU A 457 17.02 21.90 5.74
C GLU A 457 16.22 23.20 5.57
N ALA A 458 15.41 23.29 4.51
CA ALA A 458 14.55 24.45 4.28
C ALA A 458 13.55 24.65 5.42
N SER A 459 13.07 23.59 6.05
CA SER A 459 12.18 23.67 7.21
C SER A 459 12.83 24.33 8.43
N TYR A 460 14.15 24.21 8.60
CA TYR A 460 14.88 24.88 9.71
C TYR A 460 14.94 26.40 9.55
N GLN A 461 14.88 26.89 8.31
CA GLN A 461 14.91 28.33 8.01
C GLN A 461 13.57 29.05 8.32
N ILE A 462 12.49 28.28 8.52
CA ILE A 462 11.20 28.84 8.91
C ILE A 462 11.24 29.25 10.39
N PRO A 463 10.95 30.52 10.75
CA PRO A 463 10.83 30.93 12.13
C PRO A 463 9.77 30.08 12.86
N PRO A 464 9.95 29.82 14.17
CA PRO A 464 8.90 29.15 14.94
C PRO A 464 7.61 29.97 14.85
N ALA A 465 6.47 29.28 14.60
CA ALA A 465 5.17 29.99 14.62
C ALA A 465 5.04 30.73 15.95
N LYS A 466 4.78 32.05 15.89
CA LYS A 466 4.49 32.82 17.11
C LYS A 466 3.36 32.10 17.83
N ALA A 467 3.63 31.67 19.08
CA ALA A 467 2.61 31.14 19.94
C ALA A 467 1.48 32.17 20.02
N ALA A 468 0.31 31.83 19.47
CA ALA A 468 -0.90 32.61 19.54
C ALA A 468 -1.62 32.33 20.86
#